data_127252c2abd8f0fe62335f6121e64203
#
_entry.id   127252c2abd8f0fe62335f6121e64203
#
_cell.length_a   1.000
_cell.length_b   1.000
_cell.length_c   1.000
_cell.angle_alpha   90.00
_cell.angle_beta   90.00
_cell.angle_gamma   90.00
#
_symmetry.space_group_name_H-M   'P 1'
#
loop_
_entity.id
_entity.type
_entity.pdbx_description
1 polymer ?
#
loop_
_entity_poly.entity_id
_entity_poly.type
_entity_poly.pdbx_seq_one_letter_code
_entity_poly.pdbx_strand_id
1 'polypeptide(L)'
;LCRSKRVLREQKFLVQCRDLSAYPETAAILRRYENSDSILKGIIDLAFQEGDHFVLVDYKTDTVSSPDVLVDSYREQLMLYCGALQCITGMPVKECYLYSTHFQKSIEVKP
;
A
#
# COMPACT_ATOMS: atom_id res chain seq x y z
N LEU A 1 -18.45 -20.37 -1.26
CA LEU A 1 -18.20 -19.91 -1.57
C LEU A 1 -17.61 -18.78 -1.31
N CYS A 2 -16.90 -18.42 -1.59
CA CYS A 2 -16.11 -17.45 -1.37
C CYS A 2 -16.70 -16.23 -1.21
N ARG A 3 -17.75 -16.19 -0.91
CA ARG A 3 -18.45 -15.16 -0.70
C ARG A 3 -18.02 -14.27 0.34
N SER A 4 -17.17 -14.56 1.17
CA SER A 4 -16.79 -13.70 2.26
C SER A 4 -15.58 -12.86 1.95
N LYS A 5 -15.17 -12.71 0.70
CA LYS A 5 -14.06 -11.86 0.34
C LYS A 5 -14.35 -10.41 0.66
N ARG A 6 -13.42 -9.76 1.32
CA ARG A 6 -13.54 -8.34 1.66
C ARG A 6 -12.99 -7.49 0.52
N VAL A 7 -13.70 -6.41 0.22
CA VAL A 7 -13.25 -5.40 -0.74
C VAL A 7 -13.34 -4.06 -0.06
N LEU A 8 -12.23 -3.32 -0.04
CA LEU A 8 -12.17 -1.98 0.55
C LEU A 8 -11.95 -0.99 -0.58
N ARG A 9 -12.81 0.01 -0.67
CA ARG A 9 -12.68 1.06 -1.67
C ARG A 9 -12.63 2.39 -0.96
N GLU A 10 -11.69 3.26 -1.38
CA GLU A 10 -11.52 4.58 -0.80
C GLU A 10 -11.49 4.49 0.72
N GLN A 11 -10.74 3.53 1.24
CA GLN A 11 -10.68 3.23 2.66
C GLN A 11 -9.74 4.19 3.35
N LYS A 12 -10.29 5.08 4.16
CA LYS A 12 -9.48 5.98 4.98
C LYS A 12 -8.82 5.19 6.09
N PHE A 13 -7.60 5.57 6.43
CA PHE A 13 -6.91 4.96 7.56
C PHE A 13 -6.16 6.00 8.35
N LEU A 14 -5.91 5.69 9.61
CA LEU A 14 -5.10 6.49 10.51
C LEU A 14 -4.40 5.51 11.43
N VAL A 15 -3.07 5.43 11.32
CA VAL A 15 -2.29 4.49 12.13
C VAL A 15 -1.10 5.22 12.71
N GLN A 16 -0.60 4.75 13.85
CA GLN A 16 0.62 5.29 14.42
C GLN A 16 1.82 4.63 13.74
N CYS A 17 2.83 5.43 13.41
CA CYS A 17 4.00 4.91 12.71
C CYS A 17 4.71 3.81 13.50
N ARG A 18 4.69 3.87 14.82
CA ARG A 18 5.30 2.83 15.64
C ARG A 18 4.64 1.47 15.44
N ASP A 19 3.37 1.43 15.10
CA ASP A 19 2.67 0.18 14.82
C ASP A 19 3.13 -0.43 13.51
N LEU A 20 3.53 0.42 12.56
CA LEU A 20 4.04 -0.03 11.28
C LEU A 20 5.44 -0.63 11.39
N SER A 21 6.21 -0.26 12.41
CA SER A 21 7.57 -0.74 12.55
C SER A 21 7.64 -2.23 12.82
N ALA A 22 6.50 -2.86 13.10
CA ALA A 22 6.44 -4.32 13.26
C ALA A 22 6.63 -5.05 11.91
N TYR A 23 6.52 -4.35 10.79
CA TYR A 23 6.61 -4.96 9.47
C TYR A 23 7.94 -4.58 8.81
N PRO A 24 8.73 -5.58 8.35
CA PRO A 24 10.09 -5.31 7.86
C PRO A 24 10.17 -4.27 6.74
N GLU A 25 9.22 -4.31 5.79
CA GLU A 25 9.24 -3.40 4.66
C GLU A 25 9.05 -1.95 5.10
N THR A 26 8.23 -1.72 6.09
CA THR A 26 7.94 -0.38 6.57
C THR A 26 8.95 0.09 7.59
N ALA A 27 9.51 -0.83 8.37
CA ALA A 27 10.52 -0.48 9.37
C ALA A 27 11.73 0.21 8.73
N ALA A 28 12.17 -0.30 7.58
CA ALA A 28 13.32 0.29 6.90
C ALA A 28 13.03 1.71 6.42
N ILE A 29 11.80 1.97 5.98
CA ILE A 29 11.39 3.29 5.53
C ILE A 29 11.26 4.24 6.71
N LEU A 30 10.64 3.78 7.78
CA LEU A 30 10.38 4.62 8.95
C LEU A 30 11.64 5.06 9.68
N ARG A 31 12.75 4.32 9.52
CA ARG A 31 14.02 4.74 10.12
C ARG A 31 14.51 6.08 9.61
N ARG A 32 14.03 6.53 8.46
CA ARG A 32 14.39 7.83 7.92
C ARG A 32 13.60 8.96 8.58
N TYR A 33 12.56 8.64 9.33
CA TYR A 33 11.74 9.63 10.01
C TYR A 33 12.10 9.58 11.49
N GLU A 34 12.33 10.73 12.05
CA GLU A 34 12.85 10.80 13.41
C GLU A 34 11.81 10.53 14.48
N ASN A 35 10.55 10.65 14.14
CA ASN A 35 9.50 10.60 15.12
C ASN A 35 8.58 9.40 14.92
N SER A 36 8.79 8.36 15.71
CA SER A 36 7.97 7.15 15.67
C SER A 36 6.58 7.36 16.25
N ASP A 37 6.33 8.51 16.90
CA ASP A 37 5.02 8.84 17.43
C ASP A 37 4.15 9.52 16.38
N SER A 38 4.70 9.76 15.20
CA SER A 38 3.93 10.36 14.11
C SER A 38 2.76 9.48 13.70
N ILE A 39 1.74 10.13 13.19
CA ILE A 39 0.56 9.44 12.70
C ILE A 39 0.60 9.45 11.18
N LEU A 40 0.39 8.29 10.59
CA LEU A 40 0.23 8.17 9.14
C LEU A 40 -1.25 8.06 8.84
N LYS A 41 -1.74 8.93 7.98
CA LYS A 41 -3.11 8.85 7.51
C LYS A 41 -3.14 8.94 5.99
N GLY A 42 -4.13 8.30 5.40
CA GLY A 42 -4.28 8.30 3.96
C GLY A 42 -5.56 7.61 3.55
N ILE A 43 -5.65 7.37 2.26
CA ILE A 43 -6.81 6.71 1.68
C ILE A 43 -6.29 5.61 0.76
N ILE A 44 -6.74 4.39 1.00
CA ILE A 44 -6.43 3.25 0.13
C ILE A 44 -7.49 3.25 -0.97
N ASP A 45 -7.07 3.35 -2.23
CA ASP A 45 -8.00 3.39 -3.34
C ASP A 45 -8.77 2.09 -3.49
N LEU A 46 -8.06 0.97 -3.45
CA LEU A 46 -8.68 -0.34 -3.58
C LEU A 46 -7.82 -1.38 -2.89
N ALA A 47 -8.44 -2.24 -2.13
CA ALA A 47 -7.79 -3.43 -1.58
C ALA A 47 -8.81 -4.54 -1.56
N PHE A 48 -8.38 -5.76 -1.81
CA PHE A 48 -9.31 -6.89 -1.76
C PHE A 48 -8.62 -8.12 -1.20
N GLN A 49 -9.43 -8.96 -0.60
CA GLN A 49 -8.93 -10.19 0.02
C GLN A 49 -8.87 -11.32 -1.02
N GLU A 50 -7.72 -11.97 -1.05
CA GLU A 50 -7.52 -13.16 -1.86
C GLU A 50 -7.08 -14.26 -0.92
N GLY A 51 -7.98 -15.15 -0.56
CA GLY A 51 -7.65 -16.22 0.37
C GLY A 51 -7.23 -15.68 1.74
N ASP A 52 -5.95 -15.86 2.09
CA ASP A 52 -5.42 -15.50 3.39
C ASP A 52 -4.65 -14.17 3.39
N HIS A 53 -4.73 -13.42 2.32
CA HIS A 53 -3.96 -12.16 2.21
C HIS A 53 -4.76 -11.10 1.47
N PHE A 54 -4.25 -9.88 1.51
CA PHE A 54 -4.83 -8.75 0.77
C PHE A 54 -3.95 -8.37 -0.39
N VAL A 55 -4.59 -7.84 -1.43
CA VAL A 55 -3.94 -7.22 -2.58
C VAL A 55 -4.29 -5.74 -2.54
N LEU A 56 -3.30 -4.88 -2.67
CA LEU A 56 -3.47 -3.43 -2.66
C LEU A 56 -3.29 -2.88 -4.06
N VAL A 57 -4.20 -2.03 -4.49
CA VAL A 57 -4.10 -1.36 -5.80
C VAL A 57 -4.25 0.14 -5.59
N ASP A 58 -3.30 0.90 -6.09
CA ASP A 58 -3.32 2.35 -6.01
C ASP A 58 -3.35 2.92 -7.42
N TYR A 59 -4.28 3.83 -7.69
CA TYR A 59 -4.45 4.41 -9.02
C TYR A 59 -3.63 5.68 -9.16
N LYS A 60 -2.88 5.80 -10.26
CA LYS A 60 -2.08 6.98 -10.53
C LYS A 60 -2.38 7.51 -11.93
N THR A 61 -2.51 8.82 -12.01
CA THR A 61 -2.80 9.50 -13.27
C THR A 61 -1.59 10.22 -13.83
N ASP A 62 -0.43 10.08 -13.19
CA ASP A 62 0.79 10.79 -13.57
C ASP A 62 1.21 10.44 -14.99
N THR A 63 1.64 11.46 -15.73
CA THR A 63 2.25 11.27 -17.05
C THR A 63 3.76 11.28 -16.85
N VAL A 64 4.38 10.12 -17.00
CA VAL A 64 5.82 9.94 -16.81
C VAL A 64 6.40 9.19 -17.98
N SER A 65 7.72 9.20 -18.10
CA SER A 65 8.40 8.65 -19.27
C SER A 65 8.38 7.12 -19.34
N SER A 66 8.29 6.45 -18.18
CA SER A 66 8.29 4.99 -18.16
C SER A 66 7.62 4.48 -16.88
N PRO A 67 7.17 3.22 -16.87
CA PRO A 67 6.63 2.63 -15.65
C PRO A 67 7.63 2.61 -14.49
N ASP A 68 8.92 2.44 -14.77
CA ASP A 68 9.93 2.42 -13.71
C ASP A 68 9.99 3.75 -12.97
N VAL A 69 9.82 4.87 -13.67
CA VAL A 69 9.81 6.18 -13.04
C VAL A 69 8.62 6.28 -12.08
N LEU A 70 7.48 5.75 -12.49
CA LEU A 70 6.29 5.77 -11.64
C LEU A 70 6.51 4.95 -10.38
N VAL A 71 7.07 3.75 -10.52
CA VAL A 71 7.35 2.89 -9.38
C VAL A 71 8.34 3.55 -8.42
N ASP A 72 9.41 4.15 -8.94
CA ASP A 72 10.41 4.80 -8.11
C ASP A 72 9.80 5.95 -7.31
N SER A 73 8.86 6.69 -7.92
CA SER A 73 8.23 7.82 -7.26
C SER A 73 7.32 7.41 -6.11
N TYR A 74 6.68 6.26 -6.20
CA TYR A 74 5.62 5.89 -5.26
C TYR A 74 5.90 4.63 -4.44
N ARG A 75 7.05 3.99 -4.62
CA ARG A 75 7.35 2.74 -3.92
C ARG A 75 7.23 2.88 -2.40
N GLU A 76 7.83 3.91 -1.83
CA GLU A 76 7.82 4.09 -0.38
C GLU A 76 6.41 4.31 0.15
N GLN A 77 5.63 5.14 -0.57
CA GLN A 77 4.25 5.37 -0.19
C GLN A 77 3.46 4.06 -0.19
N LEU A 78 3.65 3.24 -1.23
CA LEU A 78 2.95 1.97 -1.32
C LEU A 78 3.35 1.03 -0.20
N MET A 79 4.63 0.97 0.15
CA MET A 79 5.07 0.12 1.25
C MET A 79 4.46 0.55 2.57
N LEU A 80 4.36 1.86 2.81
CA LEU A 80 3.70 2.37 4.00
C LEU A 80 2.21 2.03 4.01
N TYR A 81 1.56 2.12 2.85
CA TYR A 81 0.14 1.79 2.74
C TYR A 81 -0.09 0.30 2.95
N CYS A 82 0.82 -0.56 2.48
CA CYS A 82 0.73 -1.98 2.76
C CYS A 82 0.82 -2.26 4.25
N GLY A 83 1.74 -1.58 4.94
CA GLY A 83 1.84 -1.70 6.39
C GLY A 83 0.57 -1.26 7.10
N ALA A 84 -0.02 -0.14 6.67
CA ALA A 84 -1.27 0.35 7.23
C ALA A 84 -2.40 -0.65 7.01
N LEU A 85 -2.49 -1.22 5.82
CA LEU A 85 -3.52 -2.20 5.50
C LEU A 85 -3.37 -3.45 6.37
N GLN A 86 -2.15 -3.90 6.60
CA GLN A 86 -1.91 -5.02 7.51
C GLN A 86 -2.35 -4.69 8.94
N CYS A 87 -2.11 -3.46 9.38
CA CYS A 87 -2.56 -3.05 10.73
C CYS A 87 -4.07 -3.07 10.86
N ILE A 88 -4.79 -2.54 9.88
CA ILE A 88 -6.24 -2.42 10.02
C ILE A 88 -7.00 -3.71 9.72
N THR A 89 -6.40 -4.62 8.95
CA THR A 89 -7.07 -5.87 8.60
C THR A 89 -6.60 -7.07 9.43
N GLY A 90 -5.39 -6.98 10.00
CA GLY A 90 -4.78 -8.11 10.68
C GLY A 90 -4.32 -9.21 9.73
N MET A 91 -4.28 -8.93 8.43
CA MET A 91 -3.90 -9.92 7.42
C MET A 91 -2.71 -9.42 6.62
N PRO A 92 -1.85 -10.31 6.12
CA PRO A 92 -0.70 -9.88 5.33
C PRO A 92 -1.13 -9.31 3.99
N VAL A 93 -0.33 -8.40 3.45
CA VAL A 93 -0.51 -7.87 2.11
C VAL A 93 0.62 -8.45 1.28
N LYS A 94 0.28 -9.34 0.34
CA LYS A 94 1.29 -10.06 -0.44
C LYS A 94 1.54 -9.47 -1.81
N GLU A 95 0.62 -8.65 -2.30
CA GLU A 95 0.75 -8.05 -3.63
C GLU A 95 0.33 -6.59 -3.58
N CYS A 96 1.10 -5.74 -4.22
CA CYS A 96 0.79 -4.33 -4.34
C CYS A 96 0.95 -3.93 -5.79
N TYR A 97 0.00 -3.17 -6.30
CA TYR A 97 0.02 -2.72 -7.69
C TYR A 97 -0.21 -1.23 -7.78
N LEU A 98 0.48 -0.59 -8.72
CA LEU A 98 0.13 0.74 -9.20
C LEU A 98 -0.62 0.56 -10.50
N TYR A 99 -1.84 1.06 -10.58
CA TYR A 99 -2.53 1.08 -11.86
C TYR A 99 -2.30 2.46 -12.50
N SER A 100 -1.61 2.48 -13.63
CA SER A 100 -1.33 3.71 -14.33
C SER A 100 -2.37 3.94 -15.41
N THR A 101 -3.10 5.04 -15.32
CA THR A 101 -4.04 5.40 -16.37
C THR A 101 -3.31 5.85 -17.62
N HIS A 102 -2.13 6.43 -17.48
CA HIS A 102 -1.31 6.86 -18.62
C HIS A 102 -0.85 5.66 -19.46
N PHE A 103 -0.33 4.61 -18.81
CA PHE A 103 0.12 3.41 -19.50
C PHE A 103 -0.99 2.38 -19.68
N GLN A 104 -2.13 2.59 -19.03
CA GLN A 104 -3.29 1.70 -19.06
C GLN A 104 -2.93 0.28 -18.66
N LYS A 105 -2.17 0.15 -17.56
CA LYS A 105 -1.79 -1.17 -17.06
C LYS A 105 -1.47 -1.15 -15.58
N SER A 106 -1.54 -2.32 -14.96
CA SER A 106 -1.13 -2.53 -13.58
C SER A 106 0.35 -2.87 -13.55
N ILE A 107 1.06 -2.29 -12.59
CA ILE A 107 2.49 -2.52 -12.42
C ILE A 107 2.69 -3.06 -11.02
N GLU A 108 3.21 -4.27 -10.91
CA GLU A 108 3.47 -4.85 -9.59
C GLU A 108 4.66 -4.16 -8.94
N VAL A 109 4.49 -3.80 -7.67
CA VAL A 109 5.55 -3.13 -6.90
C VAL A 109 6.00 -4.09 -5.81
N LYS A 110 7.27 -4.47 -5.84
CA LYS A 110 7.84 -5.38 -4.85
C LYS A 110 8.69 -4.61 -3.86
N PRO A 111 8.71 -5.05 -2.61
CA PRO A 111 9.51 -4.40 -1.59
C PRO A 111 11.01 -4.47 -1.88
#